data_aef36795409e8b4f87fe672406253d01
#
_entry.id   aef36795409e8b4f87fe672406253d01
#
_cell.length_a   1.000
_cell.length_b   1.000
_cell.length_c   1.000
_cell.angle_alpha   90.00
_cell.angle_beta   90.00
_cell.angle_gamma   90.00
#
_symmetry.space_group_name_H-M   'P 1'
#
loop_
_entity.id
_entity.type
_entity.pdbx_description
1 polymer ?
#
loop_
_entity_poly.entity_id
_entity_poly.type
_entity_poly.pdbx_seq_one_letter_code
_entity_poly.pdbx_strand_id
1 'polypeptide(L)'
;MQIESLKVFCDLAETESFTKAAQINSVTQSAVSQQISSLERLFKSLLIERSKKKFRLTREGQVLYEYSKQIIQTYESLHSKLQDLKDIISGTIRVATIYSIGLHDLPPYVKKFMKNYPTVNVHVEYRRANEVYEDVFSNVVDLGLVAYPVKDSKLEIVPLRKEPLVFICHPQHPFAKQKSVKLKSLAEQKVIGFEPDIPTRKALDKILREYGVDIKHVMEFDNVETVKRAVEIDAGISIVPLGTVTQEIAKNTLAAVPIEDGDFFRPLAAIYKKNKVLSPAMKQFLTILKDTV
;
A
#
# COMPACT_ATOMS: atom_id res chain seq x y z
N MET A 1 -20.14 -26.99 -9.60
CA MET A 1 -18.97 -26.12 -9.34
C MET A 1 -19.43 -25.04 -8.37
N GLN A 2 -18.75 -24.89 -7.25
CA GLN A 2 -19.01 -23.82 -6.27
C GLN A 2 -18.01 -22.70 -6.49
N ILE A 3 -18.40 -21.46 -6.21
CA ILE A 3 -17.54 -20.30 -6.39
C ILE A 3 -16.33 -20.33 -5.44
N GLU A 4 -16.53 -20.92 -4.26
CA GLU A 4 -15.49 -21.14 -3.25
C GLU A 4 -14.35 -22.01 -3.79
N SER A 5 -14.65 -23.01 -4.62
CA SER A 5 -13.62 -23.85 -5.24
C SER A 5 -12.77 -23.05 -6.26
N LEU A 6 -13.38 -22.08 -6.95
CA LEU A 6 -12.63 -21.17 -7.83
C LEU A 6 -11.75 -20.20 -7.02
N LYS A 7 -12.24 -19.70 -5.86
CA LYS A 7 -11.43 -18.87 -4.96
C LYS A 7 -10.23 -19.63 -4.45
N VAL A 8 -10.43 -20.83 -3.91
CA VAL A 8 -9.35 -21.70 -3.43
C VAL A 8 -8.33 -22.00 -4.53
N PHE A 9 -8.78 -22.24 -5.77
CA PHE A 9 -7.87 -22.44 -6.90
C PHE A 9 -7.07 -21.19 -7.26
N CYS A 10 -7.69 -20.02 -7.25
CA CYS A 10 -7.00 -18.76 -7.49
C CYS A 10 -5.96 -18.46 -6.40
N ASP A 11 -6.32 -18.62 -5.13
CA ASP A 11 -5.39 -18.41 -4.01
C ASP A 11 -4.22 -19.40 -4.04
N LEU A 12 -4.48 -20.66 -4.45
CA LEU A 12 -3.42 -21.63 -4.65
C LEU A 12 -2.48 -21.24 -5.81
N ALA A 13 -3.02 -20.74 -6.92
CA ALA A 13 -2.25 -20.29 -8.06
C ALA A 13 -1.35 -19.07 -7.71
N GLU A 14 -1.86 -18.17 -6.88
CA GLU A 14 -1.15 -16.94 -6.46
C GLU A 14 -0.10 -17.22 -5.38
N THR A 15 -0.42 -18.10 -4.43
CA THR A 15 0.50 -18.41 -3.32
C THR A 15 1.50 -19.52 -3.65
N GLU A 16 1.28 -20.26 -4.73
CA GLU A 16 2.03 -21.48 -5.11
C GLU A 16 2.17 -22.50 -3.96
N SER A 17 1.25 -22.46 -2.98
CA SER A 17 1.34 -23.21 -1.73
C SER A 17 -0.03 -23.69 -1.25
N PHE A 18 -0.22 -24.99 -1.20
CA PHE A 18 -1.44 -25.62 -0.66
C PHE A 18 -1.70 -25.22 0.80
N THR A 19 -0.66 -25.09 1.61
CA THR A 19 -0.78 -24.68 3.01
C THR A 19 -1.23 -23.22 3.14
N LYS A 20 -0.64 -22.31 2.36
CA LYS A 20 -1.04 -20.89 2.37
C LYS A 20 -2.46 -20.71 1.85
N ALA A 21 -2.81 -21.36 0.74
CA ALA A 21 -4.18 -21.34 0.22
C ALA A 21 -5.20 -21.86 1.23
N ALA A 22 -4.85 -22.92 1.98
CA ALA A 22 -5.69 -23.45 3.05
C ALA A 22 -5.91 -22.43 4.18
N GLN A 23 -4.86 -21.74 4.61
CA GLN A 23 -4.92 -20.69 5.64
C GLN A 23 -5.81 -19.52 5.21
N ILE A 24 -5.62 -19.01 3.97
CA ILE A 24 -6.42 -17.91 3.41
C ILE A 24 -7.91 -18.24 3.39
N ASN A 25 -8.25 -19.48 3.03
CA ASN A 25 -9.63 -19.93 2.90
C ASN A 25 -10.21 -20.57 4.18
N SER A 26 -9.47 -20.57 5.29
CA SER A 26 -9.88 -21.16 6.57
C SER A 26 -10.31 -22.64 6.44
N VAL A 27 -9.61 -23.40 5.61
CA VAL A 27 -9.84 -24.83 5.40
C VAL A 27 -8.57 -25.64 5.65
N THR A 28 -8.66 -26.97 5.60
CA THR A 28 -7.47 -27.83 5.69
C THR A 28 -6.75 -27.96 4.34
N GLN A 29 -5.46 -28.21 4.35
CA GLN A 29 -4.67 -28.47 3.13
C GLN A 29 -5.23 -29.66 2.33
N SER A 30 -5.78 -30.70 2.99
CA SER A 30 -6.45 -31.81 2.34
C SER A 30 -7.74 -31.38 1.62
N ALA A 31 -8.51 -30.45 2.19
CA ALA A 31 -9.70 -29.90 1.56
C ALA A 31 -9.34 -29.10 0.29
N VAL A 32 -8.28 -28.29 0.32
CA VAL A 32 -7.75 -27.61 -0.90
C VAL A 32 -7.42 -28.66 -1.97
N SER A 33 -6.66 -29.70 -1.63
CA SER A 33 -6.28 -30.76 -2.58
C SER A 33 -7.50 -31.48 -3.18
N GLN A 34 -8.53 -31.75 -2.37
CA GLN A 34 -9.79 -32.34 -2.84
C GLN A 34 -10.57 -31.41 -3.78
N GLN A 35 -10.63 -30.12 -3.49
CA GLN A 35 -11.29 -29.12 -4.34
C GLN A 35 -10.59 -29.01 -5.70
N ILE A 36 -9.25 -28.97 -5.73
CA ILE A 36 -8.48 -28.97 -6.98
C ILE A 36 -8.75 -30.25 -7.79
N SER A 37 -8.67 -31.42 -7.17
CA SER A 37 -8.97 -32.70 -7.84
C SER A 37 -10.41 -32.75 -8.36
N SER A 38 -11.34 -32.10 -7.70
CA SER A 38 -12.73 -31.98 -8.16
C SER A 38 -12.86 -31.07 -9.37
N LEU A 39 -12.13 -29.96 -9.44
CA LEU A 39 -12.06 -29.10 -10.62
C LEU A 39 -11.39 -29.82 -11.80
N GLU A 40 -10.28 -30.53 -11.57
CA GLU A 40 -9.60 -31.34 -12.61
C GLU A 40 -10.53 -32.40 -13.20
N ARG A 41 -11.31 -33.08 -12.36
CA ARG A 41 -12.33 -34.05 -12.82
C ARG A 41 -13.46 -33.39 -13.60
N LEU A 42 -13.94 -32.22 -13.13
CA LEU A 42 -15.02 -31.47 -13.79
C LEU A 42 -14.63 -31.02 -15.19
N PHE A 43 -13.41 -30.48 -15.33
CA PHE A 43 -12.89 -29.97 -16.60
C PHE A 43 -12.15 -31.04 -17.44
N LYS A 44 -12.02 -32.26 -16.89
CA LYS A 44 -11.29 -33.39 -17.52
C LYS A 44 -9.87 -33.01 -17.96
N SER A 45 -9.21 -32.16 -17.19
CA SER A 45 -7.87 -31.63 -17.49
C SER A 45 -7.09 -31.48 -16.20
N LEU A 46 -5.78 -31.73 -16.25
CA LEU A 46 -4.88 -31.36 -15.17
C LEU A 46 -4.70 -29.86 -15.16
N LEU A 47 -4.84 -29.24 -13.99
CA LEU A 47 -4.72 -27.80 -13.80
C LEU A 47 -3.37 -27.41 -13.22
N ILE A 48 -2.70 -28.35 -12.55
CA ILE A 48 -1.41 -28.15 -11.87
C ILE A 48 -0.43 -29.25 -12.34
N GLU A 49 0.79 -28.84 -12.69
CA GLU A 49 1.87 -29.77 -12.96
C GLU A 49 2.32 -30.45 -11.66
N ARG A 50 2.23 -31.79 -11.60
CA ARG A 50 2.65 -32.59 -10.42
C ARG A 50 4.16 -32.85 -10.41
N SER A 51 4.98 -31.82 -10.59
CA SER A 51 6.43 -31.96 -10.47
C SER A 51 6.87 -31.81 -9.01
N LYS A 52 7.74 -32.69 -8.52
CA LYS A 52 8.21 -32.69 -7.12
C LYS A 52 9.02 -31.46 -6.69
N LYS A 53 9.30 -30.49 -7.57
CA LYS A 53 10.24 -29.41 -7.29
C LYS A 53 9.69 -27.97 -7.40
N LYS A 54 8.60 -27.75 -8.17
CA LYS A 54 8.00 -26.38 -8.29
C LYS A 54 6.52 -26.51 -8.61
N PHE A 55 5.72 -25.64 -7.99
CA PHE A 55 4.33 -25.43 -8.37
C PHE A 55 4.30 -24.73 -9.75
N ARG A 56 3.48 -25.23 -10.67
CA ARG A 56 3.18 -24.57 -11.94
C ARG A 56 1.77 -24.88 -12.38
N LEU A 57 1.09 -23.91 -12.95
CA LEU A 57 -0.16 -24.15 -13.66
C LEU A 57 0.13 -24.79 -15.02
N THR A 58 -0.75 -25.70 -15.45
CA THR A 58 -0.78 -26.16 -16.84
C THR A 58 -1.36 -25.05 -17.73
N ARG A 59 -1.38 -25.25 -19.05
CA ARG A 59 -2.03 -24.30 -19.97
C ARG A 59 -3.53 -24.19 -19.67
N GLU A 60 -4.19 -25.29 -19.38
CA GLU A 60 -5.58 -25.36 -18.96
C GLU A 60 -5.80 -24.70 -17.60
N GLY A 61 -4.87 -24.89 -16.66
CA GLY A 61 -4.86 -24.22 -15.37
C GLY A 61 -4.76 -22.70 -15.51
N GLN A 62 -3.92 -22.20 -16.41
CA GLN A 62 -3.80 -20.77 -16.66
C GLN A 62 -5.10 -20.17 -17.20
N VAL A 63 -5.73 -20.85 -18.17
CA VAL A 63 -7.05 -20.43 -18.69
C VAL A 63 -8.09 -20.43 -17.59
N LEU A 64 -8.17 -21.50 -16.80
CA LEU A 64 -9.12 -21.57 -15.69
C LEU A 64 -8.86 -20.44 -14.66
N TYR A 65 -7.61 -20.14 -14.34
CA TYR A 65 -7.24 -19.06 -13.42
C TYR A 65 -7.77 -17.70 -13.90
N GLU A 66 -7.53 -17.35 -15.16
CA GLU A 66 -7.96 -16.08 -15.75
C GLU A 66 -9.48 -15.92 -15.73
N TYR A 67 -10.21 -16.95 -16.15
CA TYR A 67 -11.69 -16.94 -16.15
C TYR A 67 -12.26 -17.04 -14.73
N SER A 68 -11.64 -17.79 -13.83
CA SER A 68 -12.07 -17.86 -12.42
C SER A 68 -12.01 -16.49 -11.76
N LYS A 69 -10.96 -15.70 -11.99
CA LYS A 69 -10.87 -14.33 -11.51
C LYS A 69 -12.03 -13.45 -12.00
N GLN A 70 -12.37 -13.55 -13.27
CA GLN A 70 -13.49 -12.79 -13.84
C GLN A 70 -14.85 -13.22 -13.24
N ILE A 71 -15.06 -14.51 -13.06
CA ILE A 71 -16.29 -15.07 -12.45
C ILE A 71 -16.40 -14.59 -10.98
N ILE A 72 -15.33 -14.70 -10.19
CA ILE A 72 -15.30 -14.26 -8.80
C ILE A 72 -15.60 -12.76 -8.73
N GLN A 73 -14.97 -11.95 -9.58
CA GLN A 73 -15.20 -10.51 -9.62
C GLN A 73 -16.65 -10.17 -10.00
N THR A 74 -17.24 -10.89 -10.96
CA THR A 74 -18.64 -10.70 -11.35
C THR A 74 -19.60 -11.10 -10.23
N TYR A 75 -19.32 -12.19 -9.52
CA TYR A 75 -20.09 -12.63 -8.36
C TYR A 75 -20.03 -11.63 -7.20
N GLU A 76 -18.84 -11.10 -6.89
CA GLU A 76 -18.68 -10.04 -5.88
C GLU A 76 -19.41 -8.75 -6.27
N SER A 77 -19.38 -8.41 -7.58
CA SER A 77 -20.14 -7.29 -8.11
C SER A 77 -21.66 -7.48 -7.96
N LEU A 78 -22.16 -8.70 -8.22
CA LEU A 78 -23.57 -9.04 -8.00
C LEU A 78 -23.96 -8.86 -6.53
N HIS A 79 -23.17 -9.42 -5.61
CA HIS A 79 -23.39 -9.26 -4.17
C HIS A 79 -23.43 -7.78 -3.77
N SER A 80 -22.48 -6.99 -4.24
CA SER A 80 -22.42 -5.55 -3.99
C SER A 80 -23.67 -4.82 -4.50
N LYS A 81 -24.12 -5.11 -5.74
CA LYS A 81 -25.34 -4.49 -6.29
C LYS A 81 -26.61 -4.87 -5.54
N LEU A 82 -26.69 -6.13 -5.07
CA LEU A 82 -27.84 -6.55 -4.24
C LEU A 82 -27.83 -5.88 -2.85
N GLN A 83 -26.66 -5.59 -2.30
CA GLN A 83 -26.53 -4.82 -1.07
C GLN A 83 -26.89 -3.33 -1.27
N ASP A 84 -26.50 -2.75 -2.42
CA ASP A 84 -26.91 -1.38 -2.82
C ASP A 84 -28.44 -1.20 -2.76
N LEU A 85 -29.20 -2.24 -3.19
CA LEU A 85 -30.67 -2.22 -3.18
C LEU A 85 -31.28 -2.26 -1.77
N LYS A 86 -30.50 -2.63 -0.74
CA LYS A 86 -30.97 -2.75 0.65
C LYS A 86 -30.55 -1.58 1.53
N ASP A 87 -29.88 -0.55 0.97
CA ASP A 87 -29.28 0.58 1.71
C ASP A 87 -28.35 0.17 2.87
N ILE A 88 -27.93 -1.07 2.92
CA ILE A 88 -27.03 -1.58 3.96
C ILE A 88 -25.59 -1.64 3.41
N ILE A 89 -24.76 -0.74 3.90
CA ILE A 89 -23.33 -0.76 3.58
C ILE A 89 -22.63 -1.73 4.55
N SER A 90 -22.21 -2.88 4.02
CA SER A 90 -21.54 -3.93 4.82
C SER A 90 -20.44 -4.61 4.00
N GLY A 91 -19.69 -5.52 4.62
CA GLY A 91 -18.64 -6.31 3.98
C GLY A 91 -17.24 -5.95 4.47
N THR A 92 -16.23 -6.24 3.65
CA THR A 92 -14.83 -6.00 3.98
C THR A 92 -14.17 -5.15 2.89
N ILE A 93 -13.36 -4.19 3.29
CA ILE A 93 -12.45 -3.44 2.42
C ILE A 93 -11.03 -3.85 2.79
N ARG A 94 -10.27 -4.36 1.81
CA ARG A 94 -8.84 -4.67 1.96
C ARG A 94 -8.02 -3.54 1.39
N VAL A 95 -7.13 -2.98 2.20
CA VAL A 95 -6.30 -1.81 1.86
C VAL A 95 -4.83 -2.19 2.04
N ALA A 96 -4.02 -2.10 0.99
CA ALA A 96 -2.57 -2.09 1.13
C ALA A 96 -2.07 -0.66 1.18
N THR A 97 -1.13 -0.37 2.06
CA THR A 97 -0.60 1.00 2.23
C THR A 97 0.89 1.00 2.55
N ILE A 98 1.60 2.02 2.12
CA ILE A 98 2.96 2.26 2.60
C ILE A 98 2.94 2.73 4.05
N TYR A 99 3.99 2.42 4.81
CA TYR A 99 4.08 2.67 6.25
C TYR A 99 3.73 4.12 6.65
N SER A 100 4.30 5.10 5.95
CA SER A 100 4.09 6.52 6.27
C SER A 100 2.63 6.96 6.16
N ILE A 101 1.88 6.43 5.18
CA ILE A 101 0.46 6.73 5.03
C ILE A 101 -0.36 5.96 6.08
N GLY A 102 -0.12 4.65 6.20
CA GLY A 102 -0.91 3.79 7.08
C GLY A 102 -0.78 4.13 8.56
N LEU A 103 0.40 4.58 9.02
CA LEU A 103 0.64 4.92 10.42
C LEU A 103 0.25 6.35 10.78
N HIS A 104 0.44 7.31 9.87
CA HIS A 104 0.31 8.73 10.21
C HIS A 104 -0.87 9.44 9.59
N ASP A 105 -1.27 9.02 8.39
CA ASP A 105 -2.29 9.73 7.63
C ASP A 105 -3.65 9.02 7.64
N LEU A 106 -3.67 7.70 7.48
CA LEU A 106 -4.88 6.89 7.35
C LEU A 106 -5.75 6.78 8.63
N PRO A 107 -5.20 6.73 9.87
CA PRO A 107 -5.97 6.41 11.07
C PRO A 107 -7.22 7.27 11.32
N PRO A 108 -7.20 8.61 11.18
CA PRO A 108 -8.38 9.45 11.40
C PRO A 108 -9.51 9.12 10.41
N TYR A 109 -9.17 8.79 9.17
CA TYR A 109 -10.14 8.42 8.12
C TYR A 109 -10.79 7.06 8.40
N VAL A 110 -9.99 6.06 8.80
CA VAL A 110 -10.51 4.76 9.23
C VAL A 110 -11.42 4.91 10.44
N LYS A 111 -11.04 5.70 11.43
CA LYS A 111 -11.88 5.99 12.60
C LYS A 111 -13.21 6.62 12.21
N LYS A 112 -13.18 7.64 11.32
CA LYS A 112 -14.41 8.29 10.79
C LYS A 112 -15.27 7.29 10.03
N PHE A 113 -14.64 6.46 9.19
CA PHE A 113 -15.34 5.46 8.39
C PHE A 113 -16.01 4.39 9.26
N MET A 114 -15.28 3.80 10.21
CA MET A 114 -15.83 2.77 11.11
C MET A 114 -16.97 3.30 11.99
N LYS A 115 -16.92 4.59 12.38
CA LYS A 115 -18.02 5.23 13.10
C LYS A 115 -19.29 5.35 12.25
N ASN A 116 -19.13 5.67 10.95
CA ASN A 116 -20.26 5.86 10.04
C ASN A 116 -20.82 4.53 9.49
N TYR A 117 -19.96 3.51 9.37
CA TYR A 117 -20.30 2.22 8.76
C TYR A 117 -19.82 1.05 9.65
N PRO A 118 -20.42 0.84 10.84
CA PRO A 118 -19.93 -0.13 11.82
C PRO A 118 -20.03 -1.59 11.39
N THR A 119 -20.78 -1.88 10.33
CA THR A 119 -20.94 -3.22 9.73
C THR A 119 -19.89 -3.53 8.66
N VAL A 120 -19.00 -2.58 8.37
CA VAL A 120 -17.90 -2.77 7.39
C VAL A 120 -16.59 -3.06 8.11
N ASN A 121 -15.92 -4.15 7.75
CA ASN A 121 -14.57 -4.44 8.20
C ASN A 121 -13.55 -3.75 7.29
N VAL A 122 -12.58 -3.04 7.88
CA VAL A 122 -11.44 -2.47 7.15
C VAL A 122 -10.19 -3.24 7.55
N HIS A 123 -9.62 -3.96 6.58
CA HIS A 123 -8.37 -4.69 6.75
C HIS A 123 -7.24 -3.89 6.11
N VAL A 124 -6.24 -3.52 6.90
CA VAL A 124 -5.12 -2.69 6.45
C VAL A 124 -3.83 -3.49 6.52
N GLU A 125 -3.12 -3.57 5.40
CA GLU A 125 -1.84 -4.24 5.29
C GLU A 125 -0.75 -3.24 4.91
N TYR A 126 0.39 -3.34 5.61
CA TYR A 126 1.56 -2.49 5.36
C TYR A 126 2.47 -3.19 4.37
N ARG A 127 2.86 -2.47 3.32
CA ARG A 127 3.65 -2.99 2.19
C ARG A 127 4.70 -1.97 1.74
N ARG A 128 5.72 -2.44 1.03
CA ARG A 128 6.55 -1.57 0.18
C ARG A 128 5.73 -1.06 -1.01
N ALA A 129 6.14 0.07 -1.59
CA ALA A 129 5.36 0.71 -2.65
C ALA A 129 5.12 -0.21 -3.87
N ASN A 130 6.11 -0.97 -4.31
CA ASN A 130 5.98 -1.94 -5.40
C ASN A 130 4.98 -3.06 -5.06
N GLU A 131 5.02 -3.59 -3.83
CA GLU A 131 4.11 -4.63 -3.37
C GLU A 131 2.65 -4.14 -3.32
N VAL A 132 2.41 -2.84 -2.96
CA VAL A 132 1.07 -2.25 -3.03
C VAL A 132 0.51 -2.32 -4.47
N TYR A 133 1.33 -2.02 -5.48
CA TYR A 133 0.91 -2.13 -6.88
C TYR A 133 0.62 -3.58 -7.27
N GLU A 134 1.48 -4.52 -6.88
CA GLU A 134 1.31 -5.95 -7.14
C GLU A 134 0.00 -6.48 -6.52
N ASP A 135 -0.26 -6.15 -5.25
CA ASP A 135 -1.47 -6.54 -4.54
C ASP A 135 -2.74 -5.96 -5.20
N VAL A 136 -2.68 -4.73 -5.71
CA VAL A 136 -3.79 -4.11 -6.47
C VAL A 136 -3.98 -4.81 -7.82
N PHE A 137 -2.90 -5.08 -8.57
CA PHE A 137 -2.99 -5.75 -9.87
C PHE A 137 -3.53 -7.17 -9.77
N SER A 138 -3.13 -7.90 -8.74
CA SER A 138 -3.58 -9.27 -8.49
C SER A 138 -4.94 -9.36 -7.77
N ASN A 139 -5.56 -8.21 -7.41
CA ASN A 139 -6.80 -8.13 -6.61
C ASN A 139 -6.71 -8.78 -5.21
N VAL A 140 -5.51 -8.90 -4.65
CA VAL A 140 -5.31 -9.29 -3.24
C VAL A 140 -5.94 -8.24 -2.33
N VAL A 141 -5.82 -6.96 -2.71
CA VAL A 141 -6.47 -5.85 -2.02
C VAL A 141 -7.46 -5.10 -2.92
N ASP A 142 -8.35 -4.35 -2.29
CA ASP A 142 -9.34 -3.53 -2.98
C ASP A 142 -8.80 -2.18 -3.38
N LEU A 143 -7.98 -1.59 -2.51
CA LEU A 143 -7.36 -0.27 -2.64
C LEU A 143 -5.90 -0.33 -2.24
N GLY A 144 -5.06 0.42 -2.95
CA GLY A 144 -3.69 0.74 -2.56
C GLY A 144 -3.59 2.22 -2.18
N LEU A 145 -2.84 2.55 -1.12
CA LEU A 145 -2.52 3.93 -0.76
C LEU A 145 -1.02 4.15 -0.95
N VAL A 146 -0.66 5.05 -1.84
CA VAL A 146 0.72 5.27 -2.28
C VAL A 146 1.07 6.76 -2.32
N ALA A 147 2.37 7.03 -2.24
CA ALA A 147 2.93 8.34 -2.55
C ALA A 147 3.56 8.33 -3.93
N TYR A 148 3.56 9.48 -4.61
CA TYR A 148 4.08 9.63 -5.97
C TYR A 148 3.51 8.58 -6.92
N PRO A 149 2.17 8.55 -7.13
CA PRO A 149 1.52 7.52 -7.92
C PRO A 149 2.07 7.46 -9.35
N VAL A 150 2.34 6.23 -9.81
CA VAL A 150 2.82 5.98 -11.17
C VAL A 150 1.62 5.76 -12.08
N LYS A 151 1.58 6.47 -13.21
CA LYS A 151 0.53 6.28 -14.23
C LYS A 151 0.67 4.91 -14.88
N ASP A 152 -0.39 4.14 -14.87
CA ASP A 152 -0.52 2.87 -15.56
C ASP A 152 -1.91 2.76 -16.18
N SER A 153 -2.01 2.22 -17.38
CA SER A 153 -3.28 2.07 -18.12
C SER A 153 -4.25 1.10 -17.46
N LYS A 154 -3.76 0.22 -16.58
CA LYS A 154 -4.55 -0.77 -15.84
C LYS A 154 -5.01 -0.29 -14.46
N LEU A 155 -4.63 0.92 -14.06
CA LEU A 155 -4.97 1.50 -12.77
C LEU A 155 -5.86 2.72 -12.91
N GLU A 156 -6.73 2.88 -11.93
CA GLU A 156 -7.40 4.13 -11.63
C GLU A 156 -6.65 4.80 -10.47
N ILE A 157 -6.31 6.07 -10.65
CA ILE A 157 -5.56 6.85 -9.66
C ILE A 157 -6.48 7.95 -9.15
N VAL A 158 -6.76 7.94 -7.88
CA VAL A 158 -7.57 8.94 -7.19
C VAL A 158 -6.64 9.81 -6.35
N PRO A 159 -6.34 11.05 -6.79
CA PRO A 159 -5.55 11.97 -5.98
C PRO A 159 -6.25 12.26 -4.65
N LEU A 160 -5.49 12.25 -3.56
CA LEU A 160 -6.01 12.54 -2.23
C LEU A 160 -5.54 13.94 -1.79
N ARG A 161 -4.28 14.06 -1.42
CA ARG A 161 -3.69 15.31 -0.91
C ARG A 161 -2.21 15.38 -1.19
N LYS A 162 -1.63 16.54 -0.87
CA LYS A 162 -0.19 16.78 -0.95
C LYS A 162 0.33 17.07 0.46
N GLU A 163 1.36 16.36 0.87
CA GLU A 163 2.02 16.55 2.17
C GLU A 163 3.29 17.37 2.00
N PRO A 164 3.53 18.41 2.82
CA PRO A 164 4.76 19.16 2.78
C PRO A 164 5.94 18.30 3.25
N LEU A 165 7.09 18.49 2.60
CA LEU A 165 8.37 17.91 3.00
C LEU A 165 9.13 18.91 3.86
N VAL A 166 9.75 18.45 4.93
CA VAL A 166 10.53 19.25 5.87
C VAL A 166 11.84 18.58 6.21
N PHE A 167 12.83 19.38 6.59
CA PHE A 167 14.00 18.85 7.28
C PHE A 167 13.62 18.38 8.67
N ILE A 168 14.23 17.28 9.09
CA ILE A 168 14.19 16.85 10.49
C ILE A 168 15.61 16.67 11.02
N CYS A 169 15.78 17.02 12.28
CA CYS A 169 17.05 16.89 13.00
C CYS A 169 16.80 16.66 14.49
N HIS A 170 17.84 16.25 15.21
CA HIS A 170 17.82 16.22 16.67
C HIS A 170 17.57 17.64 17.22
N PRO A 171 16.82 17.84 18.33
CA PRO A 171 16.50 19.17 18.86
C PRO A 171 17.72 20.03 19.25
N GLN A 172 18.86 19.40 19.53
CA GLN A 172 20.12 20.11 19.82
C GLN A 172 20.93 20.44 18.56
N HIS A 173 20.54 19.98 17.38
CA HIS A 173 21.21 20.26 16.13
C HIS A 173 21.09 21.77 15.78
N PRO A 174 22.14 22.40 15.20
CA PRO A 174 22.10 23.83 14.86
C PRO A 174 20.93 24.26 14.00
N PHE A 175 20.42 23.37 13.10
CA PHE A 175 19.27 23.64 12.25
C PHE A 175 17.97 23.80 13.06
N ALA A 176 17.82 23.14 14.20
CA ALA A 176 16.62 23.25 15.04
C ALA A 176 16.32 24.68 15.52
N LYS A 177 17.32 25.53 15.54
CA LYS A 177 17.20 26.96 15.96
C LYS A 177 16.92 27.90 14.79
N GLN A 178 16.92 27.39 13.55
CA GLN A 178 16.72 28.19 12.34
C GLN A 178 15.24 28.26 11.98
N LYS A 179 14.81 29.36 11.38
CA LYS A 179 13.42 29.47 10.85
C LYS A 179 13.21 28.65 9.60
N SER A 180 14.25 28.50 8.78
CA SER A 180 14.28 27.69 7.54
C SER A 180 15.72 27.30 7.23
N VAL A 181 15.93 26.27 6.42
CA VAL A 181 17.24 25.76 6.01
C VAL A 181 17.27 25.58 4.50
N LYS A 182 18.37 25.97 3.86
CA LYS A 182 18.58 25.79 2.43
C LYS A 182 18.99 24.36 2.10
N LEU A 183 18.53 23.83 0.95
CA LEU A 183 18.94 22.51 0.46
C LEU A 183 20.47 22.38 0.33
N LYS A 184 21.17 23.46 -0.07
CA LYS A 184 22.64 23.46 -0.18
C LYS A 184 23.34 23.15 1.14
N SER A 185 22.73 23.47 2.28
CA SER A 185 23.30 23.18 3.60
C SER A 185 23.35 21.68 3.92
N LEU A 186 22.66 20.83 3.14
CA LEU A 186 22.74 19.36 3.27
C LEU A 186 24.08 18.80 2.85
N ALA A 187 24.79 19.42 1.92
CA ALA A 187 26.06 18.93 1.38
C ALA A 187 27.14 18.72 2.47
N GLU A 188 27.05 19.50 3.56
CA GLU A 188 27.97 19.46 4.70
C GLU A 188 27.46 18.60 5.87
N GLN A 189 26.30 17.95 5.70
CA GLN A 189 25.65 17.19 6.77
C GLN A 189 25.73 15.69 6.56
N LYS A 190 25.63 14.96 7.67
CA LYS A 190 25.36 13.53 7.66
C LYS A 190 23.88 13.34 7.31
N VAL A 191 23.57 12.86 6.10
CA VAL A 191 22.19 12.70 5.67
C VAL A 191 21.76 11.24 5.82
N ILE A 192 20.62 11.04 6.48
CA ILE A 192 19.93 9.77 6.58
C ILE A 192 18.85 9.76 5.51
N GLY A 193 18.88 8.77 4.63
CA GLY A 193 17.98 8.69 3.50
C GLY A 193 17.05 7.50 3.53
N PHE A 194 16.16 7.48 2.54
CA PHE A 194 15.44 6.28 2.17
C PHE A 194 16.26 5.44 1.19
N GLU A 195 16.00 4.14 1.10
CA GLU A 195 16.60 3.27 0.07
C GLU A 195 16.30 3.80 -1.35
N PRO A 196 17.19 3.55 -2.33
CA PRO A 196 17.10 4.15 -3.69
C PRO A 196 15.84 3.79 -4.48
N ASP A 197 15.19 2.66 -4.18
CA ASP A 197 13.96 2.21 -4.84
C ASP A 197 12.70 2.92 -4.31
N ILE A 198 12.76 3.56 -3.14
CA ILE A 198 11.64 4.25 -2.51
C ILE A 198 11.23 5.49 -3.33
N PRO A 199 9.92 5.66 -3.68
CA PRO A 199 9.46 6.79 -4.49
C PRO A 199 9.82 8.17 -3.91
N THR A 200 9.75 8.33 -2.58
CA THR A 200 10.15 9.57 -1.89
C THR A 200 11.63 9.87 -2.09
N ARG A 201 12.51 8.85 -2.03
CA ARG A 201 13.94 9.02 -2.31
C ARG A 201 14.18 9.49 -3.74
N LYS A 202 13.57 8.85 -4.73
CA LYS A 202 13.68 9.24 -6.14
C LYS A 202 13.25 10.69 -6.38
N ALA A 203 12.18 11.12 -5.71
CA ALA A 203 11.71 12.50 -5.78
C ALA A 203 12.69 13.48 -5.13
N LEU A 204 13.23 13.16 -3.94
CA LEU A 204 14.24 13.98 -3.25
C LEU A 204 15.54 14.06 -4.07
N ASP A 205 16.03 12.96 -4.61
CA ASP A 205 17.24 12.95 -5.46
C ASP A 205 17.07 13.83 -6.70
N LYS A 206 15.85 13.86 -7.28
CA LYS A 206 15.54 14.77 -8.39
C LYS A 206 15.59 16.22 -7.96
N ILE A 207 14.94 16.57 -6.84
CA ILE A 207 14.95 17.93 -6.27
C ILE A 207 16.40 18.37 -6.01
N LEU A 208 17.17 17.57 -5.26
CA LEU A 208 18.55 17.90 -4.92
C LEU A 208 19.42 18.14 -6.17
N ARG A 209 19.25 17.32 -7.21
CA ARG A 209 19.95 17.48 -8.49
C ARG A 209 19.56 18.77 -9.19
N GLU A 210 18.29 19.16 -9.20
CA GLU A 210 17.81 20.42 -9.79
C GLU A 210 18.39 21.65 -9.08
N TYR A 211 18.67 21.54 -7.78
CA TYR A 211 19.32 22.60 -6.98
C TYR A 211 20.84 22.49 -6.92
N GLY A 212 21.45 21.53 -7.66
CA GLY A 212 22.90 21.32 -7.70
C GLY A 212 23.48 20.92 -6.33
N VAL A 213 22.72 20.18 -5.54
CA VAL A 213 23.13 19.69 -4.22
C VAL A 213 23.51 18.23 -4.33
N ASP A 214 24.77 17.93 -4.05
CA ASP A 214 25.28 16.56 -3.94
C ASP A 214 25.38 16.19 -2.46
N ILE A 215 24.77 15.06 -2.08
CA ILE A 215 24.75 14.56 -0.70
C ILE A 215 25.25 13.12 -0.64
N LYS A 216 25.90 12.80 0.47
CA LYS A 216 26.27 11.43 0.78
C LYS A 216 25.42 10.91 1.94
N HIS A 217 24.62 9.88 1.66
CA HIS A 217 23.86 9.21 2.72
C HIS A 217 24.80 8.40 3.60
N VAL A 218 24.70 8.59 4.92
CA VAL A 218 25.45 7.80 5.93
C VAL A 218 24.66 6.56 6.36
N MET A 219 23.33 6.61 6.25
CA MET A 219 22.43 5.50 6.50
C MET A 219 21.25 5.57 5.52
N GLU A 220 20.69 4.43 5.16
CA GLU A 220 19.53 4.33 4.28
C GLU A 220 18.57 3.28 4.82
N PHE A 221 17.25 3.58 4.77
CA PHE A 221 16.21 2.74 5.33
C PHE A 221 15.00 2.65 4.39
N ASP A 222 14.24 1.57 4.52
CA ASP A 222 13.08 1.29 3.69
C ASP A 222 11.81 2.04 4.12
N ASN A 223 11.77 2.58 5.34
CA ASN A 223 10.59 3.26 5.86
C ASN A 223 10.94 4.48 6.75
N VAL A 224 9.94 5.35 6.94
CA VAL A 224 10.12 6.61 7.67
C VAL A 224 10.36 6.41 9.17
N GLU A 225 9.86 5.32 9.76
CA GLU A 225 10.01 5.09 11.21
C GLU A 225 11.47 4.86 11.59
N THR A 226 12.17 4.05 10.81
CA THR A 226 13.60 3.80 11.02
C THR A 226 14.45 5.03 10.72
N VAL A 227 14.09 5.83 9.70
CA VAL A 227 14.72 7.14 9.43
C VAL A 227 14.59 8.06 10.65
N LYS A 228 13.37 8.20 11.21
CA LYS A 228 13.13 9.03 12.41
C LYS A 228 13.98 8.58 13.59
N ARG A 229 14.04 7.28 13.86
CA ARG A 229 14.84 6.75 14.99
C ARG A 229 16.33 7.04 14.84
N ALA A 230 16.86 6.97 13.63
CA ALA A 230 18.26 7.32 13.39
C ALA A 230 18.52 8.83 13.60
N VAL A 231 17.56 9.70 13.25
CA VAL A 231 17.67 11.14 13.51
C VAL A 231 17.50 11.47 15.00
N GLU A 232 16.62 10.77 15.73
CA GLU A 232 16.43 10.94 17.18
C GLU A 232 17.70 10.65 18.00
N ILE A 233 18.55 9.73 17.54
CA ILE A 233 19.85 9.44 18.20
C ILE A 233 21.00 10.31 17.69
N ASP A 234 20.67 11.41 16.96
CA ASP A 234 21.63 12.38 16.40
C ASP A 234 22.66 11.75 15.43
N ALA A 235 22.26 10.69 14.70
CA ALA A 235 23.13 10.08 13.69
C ALA A 235 23.26 10.94 12.42
N GLY A 236 22.35 11.88 12.22
CA GLY A 236 22.32 12.81 11.08
C GLY A 236 20.96 13.51 10.95
N ILE A 237 20.74 14.11 9.80
CA ILE A 237 19.48 14.81 9.45
C ILE A 237 18.79 14.12 8.30
N SER A 238 17.50 14.42 8.07
CA SER A 238 16.75 13.85 6.95
C SER A 238 15.72 14.84 6.39
N ILE A 239 15.11 14.50 5.24
CA ILE A 239 13.92 15.16 4.70
C ILE A 239 12.80 14.14 4.68
N VAL A 240 11.70 14.47 5.36
CA VAL A 240 10.53 13.59 5.49
C VAL A 240 9.22 14.37 5.34
N PRO A 241 8.07 13.71 5.12
CA PRO A 241 6.78 14.36 5.16
C PRO A 241 6.46 14.87 6.57
N LEU A 242 5.99 16.11 6.69
CA LEU A 242 5.69 16.75 7.98
C LEU A 242 4.70 15.96 8.83
N GLY A 243 3.66 15.37 8.20
CA GLY A 243 2.65 14.57 8.90
C GLY A 243 3.22 13.37 9.65
N THR A 244 4.40 12.86 9.26
CA THR A 244 5.02 11.69 9.88
C THR A 244 5.77 11.98 11.18
N VAL A 245 6.00 13.25 11.51
CA VAL A 245 6.84 13.68 12.66
C VAL A 245 6.10 14.53 13.69
N THR A 246 4.80 14.68 13.57
CA THR A 246 3.98 15.52 14.45
C THR A 246 4.06 15.10 15.92
N GLN A 247 4.14 13.81 16.18
CA GLN A 247 4.27 13.27 17.55
C GLN A 247 5.65 13.54 18.14
N GLU A 248 6.71 13.37 17.35
CA GLU A 248 8.08 13.60 17.75
C GLU A 248 8.35 15.09 18.03
N ILE A 249 7.78 15.97 17.20
CA ILE A 249 7.82 17.42 17.46
C ILE A 249 7.11 17.75 18.77
N ALA A 250 5.90 17.23 18.99
CA ALA A 250 5.15 17.47 20.22
C ALA A 250 5.86 16.96 21.48
N LYS A 251 6.63 15.85 21.36
CA LYS A 251 7.44 15.28 22.43
C LYS A 251 8.86 15.90 22.53
N ASN A 252 9.20 16.81 21.62
CA ASN A 252 10.53 17.40 21.51
C ASN A 252 11.67 16.37 21.36
N THR A 253 11.41 15.25 20.68
CA THR A 253 12.44 14.25 20.32
C THR A 253 13.03 14.52 18.95
N LEU A 254 12.31 15.25 18.08
CA LEU A 254 12.78 15.78 16.80
C LEU A 254 12.39 17.25 16.64
N ALA A 255 13.19 17.97 15.89
CA ALA A 255 12.84 19.28 15.35
C ALA A 255 12.54 19.15 13.85
N ALA A 256 11.49 19.83 13.40
CA ALA A 256 11.18 19.99 11.98
C ALA A 256 11.44 21.44 11.55
N VAL A 257 12.17 21.60 10.45
CA VAL A 257 12.56 22.91 9.93
C VAL A 257 12.15 23.04 8.47
N PRO A 258 11.44 24.10 8.07
CA PRO A 258 11.04 24.34 6.70
C PRO A 258 12.24 24.43 5.74
N ILE A 259 12.01 24.03 4.49
CA ILE A 259 12.98 24.17 3.40
C ILE A 259 12.84 25.58 2.84
N GLU A 260 13.94 26.35 2.79
CA GLU A 260 13.91 27.77 2.36
C GLU A 260 13.75 27.91 0.83
N ASP A 261 14.29 26.96 0.06
CA ASP A 261 14.37 27.05 -1.41
C ASP A 261 13.02 26.91 -2.11
N GLY A 262 11.96 26.47 -1.41
CA GLY A 262 10.62 26.35 -1.96
C GLY A 262 9.73 25.39 -1.19
N ASP A 263 8.49 25.34 -1.61
CA ASP A 263 7.48 24.42 -1.09
C ASP A 263 7.53 23.09 -1.83
N PHE A 264 8.07 22.07 -1.19
CA PHE A 264 8.15 20.73 -1.73
C PHE A 264 7.05 19.85 -1.13
N PHE A 265 6.31 19.18 -1.98
CA PHE A 265 5.18 18.37 -1.57
C PHE A 265 5.30 16.93 -2.07
N ARG A 266 4.82 16.02 -1.25
CA ARG A 266 4.64 14.60 -1.59
C ARG A 266 3.17 14.35 -1.94
N PRO A 267 2.83 14.04 -3.21
CA PRO A 267 1.46 13.71 -3.58
C PRO A 267 1.08 12.32 -3.07
N LEU A 268 -0.10 12.21 -2.46
CA LEU A 268 -0.72 10.96 -2.03
C LEU A 268 -1.89 10.61 -2.94
N ALA A 269 -2.08 9.32 -3.20
CA ALA A 269 -3.21 8.83 -3.97
C ALA A 269 -3.70 7.47 -3.45
N ALA A 270 -4.99 7.24 -3.65
CA ALA A 270 -5.54 5.90 -3.66
C ALA A 270 -5.48 5.34 -5.09
N ILE A 271 -5.12 4.08 -5.22
CA ILE A 271 -5.07 3.35 -6.48
C ILE A 271 -5.94 2.11 -6.40
N TYR A 272 -6.60 1.76 -7.49
CA TYR A 272 -7.31 0.51 -7.63
C TYR A 272 -7.31 0.06 -9.09
N LYS A 273 -7.58 -1.22 -9.34
CA LYS A 273 -7.57 -1.78 -10.68
C LYS A 273 -8.64 -1.14 -11.54
N LYS A 274 -8.27 -0.68 -12.74
CA LYS A 274 -9.20 -0.10 -13.71
C LYS A 274 -10.31 -1.10 -14.03
N ASN A 275 -11.51 -0.60 -14.22
CA ASN A 275 -12.73 -1.41 -14.44
C ASN A 275 -13.18 -2.25 -13.23
N LYS A 276 -12.57 -2.10 -12.05
CA LYS A 276 -13.07 -2.72 -10.82
C LYS A 276 -14.42 -2.12 -10.47
N VAL A 277 -15.40 -2.96 -10.24
CA VAL A 277 -16.70 -2.54 -9.70
C VAL A 277 -16.52 -2.21 -8.23
N LEU A 278 -16.61 -0.93 -7.91
CA LEU A 278 -16.48 -0.46 -6.53
C LEU A 278 -17.73 -0.84 -5.73
N SER A 279 -17.53 -1.54 -4.62
CA SER A 279 -18.61 -1.77 -3.65
C SER A 279 -19.08 -0.46 -3.03
N PRO A 280 -20.32 -0.38 -2.46
CA PRO A 280 -20.77 0.78 -1.71
C PRO A 280 -19.79 1.20 -0.62
N ALA A 281 -19.28 0.24 0.14
CA ALA A 281 -18.28 0.46 1.18
C ALA A 281 -17.02 1.12 0.62
N MET A 282 -16.48 0.63 -0.51
CA MET A 282 -15.32 1.25 -1.16
C MET A 282 -15.58 2.67 -1.65
N LYS A 283 -16.76 2.94 -2.24
CA LYS A 283 -17.14 4.27 -2.69
C LYS A 283 -17.17 5.25 -1.53
N GLN A 284 -17.81 4.88 -0.41
CA GLN A 284 -17.87 5.70 0.79
C GLN A 284 -16.49 5.89 1.43
N PHE A 285 -15.67 4.84 1.46
CA PHE A 285 -14.31 4.95 1.98
C PHE A 285 -13.45 5.92 1.15
N LEU A 286 -13.51 5.83 -0.18
CA LEU A 286 -12.84 6.78 -1.07
C LEU A 286 -13.34 8.21 -0.90
N THR A 287 -14.65 8.41 -0.67
CA THR A 287 -15.22 9.72 -0.37
C THR A 287 -14.61 10.28 0.91
N ILE A 288 -14.59 9.49 1.99
CA ILE A 288 -14.00 9.91 3.27
C ILE A 288 -12.50 10.20 3.15
N LEU A 289 -11.74 9.41 2.35
CA LEU A 289 -10.32 9.66 2.10
C LEU A 289 -10.04 10.96 1.34
N LYS A 290 -10.99 11.45 0.55
CA LYS A 290 -10.88 12.74 -0.17
C LYS A 290 -11.23 13.94 0.70
N ASP A 291 -12.04 13.73 1.73
CA ASP A 291 -12.38 14.80 2.66
C ASP A 291 -11.12 15.23 3.41
N THR A 292 -10.97 16.53 3.63
CA THR A 292 -9.97 17.06 4.56
C THR A 292 -10.50 16.83 5.98
N VAL A 293 -9.78 16.05 6.78
CA VAL A 293 -10.14 15.79 8.18
C VAL A 293 -9.52 16.84 9.08
#